data_10ed9fad5c1da83ccb8cc348af420673
#
_entry.id   10ed9fad5c1da83ccb8cc348af420673
#
_cell.length_a   1.000
_cell.length_b   1.000
_cell.length_c   1.000
_cell.angle_alpha   90.00
_cell.angle_beta   90.00
_cell.angle_gamma   90.00
#
_symmetry.space_group_name_H-M   'P 1'
#
loop_
_entity.id
_entity.type
_entity.pdbx_description
1 polymer ?
#
loop_
_entity_poly.entity_id
_entity_poly.type
_entity_poly.pdbx_seq_one_letter_code
_entity_poly.pdbx_strand_id
1 'polypeptide(L)'
;MTHCNDQLIDQLLTQAEQEGRCLIPPSTAIRKALLRRTGGTVVSPMPGLFARKTRWDELNRAQRHCEIIRALAIIHPDWTFCSFSAACLLGLEVSWRHLNVVHVCSSTKPSARPGAHIQRHQIEPAGAIRRAGISVTPPNQTATDCLLQTGFADGMPIADSAISKLGLAPEQLMEAVEQRATARNGRAIRTALATLRYADARAESGGESVARAVMIETGFAPDWLQYELTDPFDSAKPIRTDFAWERQARELTLGELDGLIKYTDQTMLAGRTTAEALVAERQREAHLSLYGHPLLRFTMNEVRSAGMLAKKLQTAGIRQTALPTWLNDIEL
;
A
#
# COMPACT_ATOMS: atom_id res chain seq x y z
N MET A 1 -23.71 -35.27 -16.76
CA MET A 1 -23.78 -33.79 -16.86
C MET A 1 -22.96 -33.06 -15.80
N THR A 2 -22.79 -33.57 -14.58
CA THR A 2 -22.02 -32.92 -13.50
C THR A 2 -20.53 -32.81 -13.82
N HIS A 3 -19.87 -33.88 -14.29
CA HIS A 3 -18.44 -33.88 -14.61
C HIS A 3 -18.02 -32.89 -15.71
N CYS A 4 -18.84 -32.72 -16.76
CA CYS A 4 -18.55 -31.80 -17.87
C CYS A 4 -18.61 -30.32 -17.39
N ASN A 5 -19.55 -30.00 -16.50
CA ASN A 5 -19.63 -28.65 -15.89
C ASN A 5 -18.48 -28.35 -14.94
N ASP A 6 -17.93 -29.36 -14.26
CA ASP A 6 -16.81 -29.18 -13.34
C ASP A 6 -15.53 -28.86 -14.10
N GLN A 7 -15.23 -29.57 -15.18
CA GLN A 7 -14.07 -29.29 -16.04
C GLN A 7 -14.17 -27.89 -16.69
N LEU A 8 -15.36 -27.52 -17.20
CA LEU A 8 -15.56 -26.20 -17.79
C LEU A 8 -15.32 -25.07 -16.76
N ILE A 9 -15.86 -25.22 -15.54
CA ILE A 9 -15.67 -24.23 -14.48
C ILE A 9 -14.19 -24.11 -14.10
N ASP A 10 -13.48 -25.23 -14.02
CA ASP A 10 -12.06 -25.23 -13.71
C ASP A 10 -11.23 -24.51 -14.78
N GLN A 11 -11.52 -24.76 -16.06
CA GLN A 11 -10.91 -24.06 -17.20
C GLN A 11 -11.17 -22.55 -17.14
N LEU A 12 -12.41 -22.14 -16.88
CA LEU A 12 -12.78 -20.72 -16.80
C LEU A 12 -12.09 -20.01 -15.63
N LEU A 13 -11.96 -20.67 -14.46
CA LEU A 13 -11.22 -20.15 -13.32
C LEU A 13 -9.73 -20.02 -13.67
N THR A 14 -9.13 -21.04 -14.26
CA THR A 14 -7.71 -21.04 -14.65
C THR A 14 -7.42 -19.92 -15.66
N GLN A 15 -8.30 -19.73 -16.65
CA GLN A 15 -8.15 -18.62 -17.60
C GLN A 15 -8.21 -17.26 -16.90
N ALA A 16 -9.17 -17.06 -16.00
CA ALA A 16 -9.31 -15.80 -15.25
C ALA A 16 -8.06 -15.53 -14.37
N GLU A 17 -7.51 -16.57 -13.75
CA GLU A 17 -6.24 -16.50 -12.97
C GLU A 17 -5.06 -16.09 -13.84
N GLN A 18 -4.91 -16.68 -15.04
CA GLN A 18 -3.86 -16.31 -16.00
C GLN A 18 -3.98 -14.86 -16.47
N GLU A 19 -5.21 -14.37 -16.64
CA GLU A 19 -5.49 -12.97 -16.97
C GLU A 19 -5.42 -12.03 -15.74
N GLY A 20 -5.15 -12.55 -14.54
CA GLY A 20 -5.05 -11.80 -13.30
C GLY A 20 -6.33 -11.07 -12.92
N ARG A 21 -7.49 -11.68 -13.14
CA ARG A 21 -8.81 -11.10 -12.85
C ARG A 21 -9.76 -12.10 -12.21
N CYS A 22 -10.81 -11.59 -11.60
CA CYS A 22 -11.93 -12.44 -11.20
C CYS A 22 -12.68 -13.01 -12.42
N LEU A 23 -13.21 -14.22 -12.27
CA LEU A 23 -14.07 -14.83 -13.26
C LEU A 23 -15.43 -14.12 -13.35
N ILE A 24 -15.80 -13.73 -14.55
CA ILE A 24 -17.14 -13.26 -14.92
C ILE A 24 -17.87 -14.47 -15.53
N PRO A 25 -18.97 -14.97 -14.92
CA PRO A 25 -19.67 -16.14 -15.44
C PRO A 25 -20.27 -15.88 -16.83
N PRO A 26 -19.99 -16.70 -17.86
CA PRO A 26 -20.50 -16.48 -19.21
C PRO A 26 -21.99 -16.79 -19.33
N SER A 27 -22.61 -17.46 -18.36
CA SER A 27 -24.01 -17.79 -18.36
C SER A 27 -24.62 -17.91 -16.97
N THR A 28 -25.96 -17.81 -16.88
CA THR A 28 -26.70 -17.99 -15.63
C THR A 28 -26.52 -19.41 -15.06
N ALA A 29 -26.35 -20.43 -15.90
CA ALA A 29 -26.10 -21.79 -15.45
C ALA A 29 -24.77 -21.93 -14.75
N ILE A 30 -23.68 -21.36 -15.32
CA ILE A 30 -22.34 -21.33 -14.70
C ILE A 30 -22.37 -20.50 -13.43
N ARG A 31 -23.03 -19.33 -13.41
CA ARG A 31 -23.19 -18.51 -12.20
C ARG A 31 -23.84 -19.30 -11.06
N LYS A 32 -24.96 -20.03 -11.34
CA LYS A 32 -25.61 -20.86 -10.32
C LYS A 32 -24.69 -21.98 -9.81
N ALA A 33 -23.89 -22.58 -10.70
CA ALA A 33 -22.95 -23.63 -10.33
C ALA A 33 -21.79 -23.08 -9.47
N LEU A 34 -21.28 -21.90 -9.76
CA LEU A 34 -20.27 -21.20 -8.96
C LEU A 34 -20.81 -20.82 -7.57
N LEU A 35 -22.03 -20.27 -7.50
CA LEU A 35 -22.68 -19.93 -6.23
C LEU A 35 -22.81 -21.13 -5.30
N ARG A 36 -23.11 -22.33 -5.82
CA ARG A 36 -23.16 -23.56 -5.00
C ARG A 36 -21.80 -23.99 -4.43
N ARG A 37 -20.69 -23.53 -5.03
CA ARG A 37 -19.31 -23.83 -4.60
C ARG A 37 -18.74 -22.74 -3.70
N THR A 38 -19.46 -21.62 -3.52
CA THR A 38 -19.04 -20.53 -2.66
C THR A 38 -19.01 -21.00 -1.19
N GLY A 39 -17.93 -20.67 -0.48
CA GLY A 39 -17.66 -21.18 0.87
C GLY A 39 -16.83 -22.47 0.92
N GLY A 40 -16.71 -23.20 -0.22
CA GLY A 40 -15.83 -24.35 -0.39
C GLY A 40 -14.61 -23.98 -1.24
N THR A 41 -14.62 -24.38 -2.53
CA THR A 41 -13.47 -24.17 -3.45
C THR A 41 -13.47 -22.83 -4.17
N VAL A 42 -14.57 -22.07 -4.11
CA VAL A 42 -14.77 -20.79 -4.80
C VAL A 42 -15.12 -19.71 -3.78
N VAL A 43 -14.66 -18.49 -4.02
CA VAL A 43 -15.07 -17.27 -3.32
C VAL A 43 -15.81 -16.35 -4.29
N SER A 44 -16.70 -15.51 -3.74
CA SER A 44 -17.38 -14.43 -4.49
C SER A 44 -17.01 -13.08 -3.87
N PRO A 45 -15.92 -12.46 -4.34
CA PRO A 45 -15.41 -11.20 -3.76
C PRO A 45 -16.39 -10.02 -3.91
N MET A 46 -17.19 -10.06 -4.97
CA MET A 46 -18.21 -9.08 -5.30
C MET A 46 -19.38 -9.79 -5.99
N PRO A 47 -20.62 -9.28 -5.89
CA PRO A 47 -21.75 -9.87 -6.59
C PRO A 47 -21.49 -10.07 -8.09
N GLY A 48 -21.54 -11.32 -8.55
CA GLY A 48 -21.31 -11.68 -9.96
C GLY A 48 -19.85 -11.92 -10.34
N LEU A 49 -18.90 -11.75 -9.43
CA LEU A 49 -17.48 -12.07 -9.64
C LEU A 49 -17.08 -13.26 -8.77
N PHE A 50 -16.23 -14.12 -9.31
CA PHE A 50 -15.78 -15.35 -8.65
C PHE A 50 -14.28 -15.55 -8.80
N ALA A 51 -13.67 -16.24 -7.83
CA ALA A 51 -12.28 -16.64 -7.88
C ALA A 51 -12.10 -18.01 -7.20
N ARG A 52 -11.06 -18.75 -7.55
CA ARG A 52 -10.66 -19.98 -6.85
C ARG A 52 -10.16 -19.61 -5.46
N LYS A 53 -10.69 -20.27 -4.42
CA LYS A 53 -10.39 -19.92 -3.03
C LYS A 53 -8.89 -20.02 -2.73
N THR A 54 -8.21 -21.08 -3.14
CA THR A 54 -6.77 -21.27 -2.90
C THR A 54 -5.96 -20.12 -3.47
N ARG A 55 -6.16 -19.78 -4.76
CA ARG A 55 -5.50 -18.64 -5.40
C ARG A 55 -5.85 -17.30 -4.75
N TRP A 56 -7.11 -17.09 -4.39
CA TRP A 56 -7.57 -15.88 -3.72
C TRP A 56 -6.92 -15.67 -2.35
N ASP A 57 -6.73 -16.75 -1.59
CA ASP A 57 -6.12 -16.68 -0.26
C ASP A 57 -4.63 -16.35 -0.31
N GLU A 58 -3.92 -16.71 -1.40
CA GLU A 58 -2.53 -16.34 -1.65
C GLU A 58 -2.34 -14.86 -1.99
N LEU A 59 -3.36 -14.20 -2.56
CA LEU A 59 -3.28 -12.80 -2.96
C LEU A 59 -3.33 -11.86 -1.74
N ASN A 60 -2.50 -10.83 -1.75
CA ASN A 60 -2.65 -9.72 -0.84
C ASN A 60 -3.86 -8.84 -1.22
N ARG A 61 -4.25 -7.91 -0.34
CA ARG A 61 -5.46 -7.08 -0.56
C ARG A 61 -5.37 -6.20 -1.81
N ALA A 62 -4.21 -5.67 -2.13
CA ALA A 62 -4.02 -4.85 -3.33
C ALA A 62 -4.17 -5.68 -4.60
N GLN A 63 -3.59 -6.88 -4.64
CA GLN A 63 -3.75 -7.83 -5.74
C GLN A 63 -5.21 -8.23 -5.93
N ARG A 64 -5.91 -8.58 -4.83
CA ARG A 64 -7.35 -8.88 -4.86
C ARG A 64 -8.17 -7.73 -5.43
N HIS A 65 -7.88 -6.51 -5.00
CA HIS A 65 -8.54 -5.31 -5.49
C HIS A 65 -8.31 -5.10 -6.99
N CYS A 66 -7.08 -5.28 -7.47
CA CYS A 66 -6.75 -5.20 -8.90
C CYS A 66 -7.46 -6.29 -9.71
N GLU A 67 -7.60 -7.52 -9.21
CA GLU A 67 -8.35 -8.58 -9.92
C GLU A 67 -9.84 -8.27 -10.05
N ILE A 68 -10.44 -7.65 -9.02
CA ILE A 68 -11.82 -7.15 -9.08
C ILE A 68 -11.95 -6.05 -10.14
N ILE A 69 -11.04 -5.06 -10.12
CA ILE A 69 -11.08 -3.93 -11.07
C ILE A 69 -10.96 -4.42 -12.51
N ARG A 70 -10.04 -5.35 -12.80
CA ARG A 70 -9.89 -5.90 -14.16
C ARG A 70 -11.15 -6.59 -14.65
N ALA A 71 -11.84 -7.34 -13.79
CA ALA A 71 -13.12 -7.94 -14.14
C ALA A 71 -14.20 -6.88 -14.38
N LEU A 72 -14.28 -5.85 -13.55
CA LEU A 72 -15.24 -4.75 -13.70
C LEU A 72 -14.98 -3.93 -14.96
N ALA A 73 -13.72 -3.72 -15.35
CA ALA A 73 -13.36 -3.02 -16.59
C ALA A 73 -13.82 -3.75 -17.84
N ILE A 74 -13.96 -5.08 -17.81
CA ILE A 74 -14.54 -5.87 -18.90
C ILE A 74 -16.08 -5.69 -18.93
N ILE A 75 -16.73 -5.70 -17.75
CA ILE A 75 -18.19 -5.53 -17.66
C ILE A 75 -18.60 -4.09 -18.00
N HIS A 76 -17.76 -3.11 -17.66
CA HIS A 76 -18.02 -1.68 -17.82
C HIS A 76 -16.84 -1.00 -18.51
N PRO A 77 -16.68 -1.17 -19.84
CA PRO A 77 -15.53 -0.67 -20.59
C PRO A 77 -15.41 0.87 -20.62
N ASP A 78 -16.50 1.57 -20.35
CA ASP A 78 -16.60 3.05 -20.28
C ASP A 78 -16.27 3.60 -18.90
N TRP A 79 -16.06 2.75 -17.90
CA TRP A 79 -15.69 3.27 -16.58
C TRP A 79 -14.25 3.75 -16.56
N THR A 80 -14.07 4.91 -15.96
CA THR A 80 -12.75 5.40 -15.55
C THR A 80 -12.61 5.21 -14.04
N PHE A 81 -11.62 4.43 -13.64
CA PHE A 81 -11.30 4.23 -12.22
C PHE A 81 -10.53 5.43 -11.70
N CYS A 82 -10.76 5.80 -10.43
CA CYS A 82 -10.16 6.98 -9.80
C CYS A 82 -9.75 6.68 -8.35
N SER A 83 -9.20 7.66 -7.66
CA SER A 83 -8.85 7.58 -6.24
C SER A 83 -8.05 6.30 -5.93
N PHE A 84 -8.34 5.60 -4.83
CA PHE A 84 -7.59 4.41 -4.38
C PHE A 84 -7.61 3.24 -5.38
N SER A 85 -8.62 3.12 -6.22
CA SER A 85 -8.65 2.10 -7.26
C SER A 85 -7.67 2.40 -8.39
N ALA A 86 -7.60 3.65 -8.86
CA ALA A 86 -6.59 4.09 -9.82
C ALA A 86 -5.19 4.02 -9.22
N ALA A 87 -5.02 4.44 -7.96
CA ALA A 87 -3.76 4.37 -7.23
C ALA A 87 -3.20 2.94 -7.19
N CYS A 88 -4.05 1.95 -6.88
CA CYS A 88 -3.67 0.54 -6.88
C CYS A 88 -3.22 0.04 -8.26
N LEU A 89 -3.94 0.41 -9.35
CA LEU A 89 -3.58 0.06 -10.73
C LEU A 89 -2.30 0.76 -11.21
N LEU A 90 -2.02 1.96 -10.70
CA LEU A 90 -0.80 2.70 -10.99
C LEU A 90 0.41 2.21 -10.18
N GLY A 91 0.19 1.34 -9.19
CA GLY A 91 1.24 0.77 -8.36
C GLY A 91 1.61 1.63 -7.14
N LEU A 92 0.76 2.60 -6.78
CA LEU A 92 0.94 3.37 -5.54
C LEU A 92 0.71 2.49 -4.32
N GLU A 93 1.44 2.77 -3.24
CA GLU A 93 1.26 2.10 -1.96
C GLU A 93 0.04 2.68 -1.25
N VAL A 94 -1.03 1.88 -1.18
CA VAL A 94 -2.30 2.28 -0.58
C VAL A 94 -2.58 1.43 0.65
N SER A 95 -2.94 2.08 1.76
CA SER A 95 -3.39 1.38 2.97
C SER A 95 -4.59 0.49 2.65
N TRP A 96 -4.52 -0.76 3.10
CA TRP A 96 -5.52 -1.80 2.81
C TRP A 96 -6.95 -1.44 3.23
N ARG A 97 -7.11 -0.53 4.18
CA ARG A 97 -8.43 -0.06 4.64
C ARG A 97 -9.21 0.68 3.54
N HIS A 98 -8.51 1.28 2.58
CA HIS A 98 -9.11 2.00 1.46
C HIS A 98 -9.47 1.08 0.27
N LEU A 99 -9.09 -0.20 0.31
CA LEU A 99 -9.29 -1.16 -0.78
C LEU A 99 -10.55 -2.04 -0.62
N ASN A 100 -11.45 -1.68 0.29
CA ASN A 100 -12.72 -2.42 0.49
C ASN A 100 -13.80 -2.02 -0.52
N VAL A 101 -13.63 -0.91 -1.22
CA VAL A 101 -14.58 -0.32 -2.16
C VAL A 101 -13.86 0.02 -3.45
N VAL A 102 -14.51 -0.22 -4.60
CA VAL A 102 -13.99 0.18 -5.91
C VAL A 102 -14.44 1.62 -6.21
N HIS A 103 -13.49 2.47 -6.59
CA HIS A 103 -13.69 3.89 -6.86
C HIS A 103 -13.73 4.16 -8.35
N VAL A 104 -14.81 4.80 -8.83
CA VAL A 104 -15.00 5.14 -10.25
C VAL A 104 -15.46 6.58 -10.41
N CYS A 105 -15.08 7.22 -11.52
CA CYS A 105 -15.59 8.53 -11.92
C CYS A 105 -17.07 8.48 -12.25
N SER A 106 -17.77 9.57 -12.02
CA SER A 106 -19.19 9.75 -12.38
C SER A 106 -19.44 11.21 -12.75
N SER A 107 -20.20 11.44 -13.82
CA SER A 107 -20.67 12.76 -14.20
C SER A 107 -21.78 13.29 -13.29
N THR A 108 -22.48 12.39 -12.59
CA THR A 108 -23.59 12.74 -11.71
C THR A 108 -23.21 12.62 -10.25
N LYS A 109 -23.85 13.45 -9.39
CA LYS A 109 -23.66 13.38 -7.94
C LYS A 109 -24.07 12.00 -7.43
N PRO A 110 -23.18 11.24 -6.79
CA PRO A 110 -23.50 9.91 -6.32
C PRO A 110 -24.52 9.95 -5.17
N SER A 111 -25.50 9.07 -5.22
CA SER A 111 -26.30 8.75 -4.03
C SER A 111 -25.48 7.78 -3.14
N ALA A 112 -25.18 8.19 -1.94
CA ALA A 112 -24.54 7.30 -0.97
C ALA A 112 -25.50 6.16 -0.61
N ARG A 113 -25.11 4.90 -0.89
CA ARG A 113 -25.80 3.71 -0.41
C ARG A 113 -24.89 2.99 0.58
N PRO A 114 -25.32 2.81 1.84
CA PRO A 114 -24.54 2.02 2.80
C PRO A 114 -24.28 0.61 2.27
N GLY A 115 -23.06 0.11 2.42
CA GLY A 115 -22.68 -1.23 1.97
C GLY A 115 -22.42 -1.40 0.47
N ALA A 116 -22.35 -0.31 -0.29
CA ALA A 116 -22.02 -0.39 -1.72
C ALA A 116 -20.57 -0.85 -1.92
N HIS A 117 -20.34 -1.82 -2.82
CA HIS A 117 -19.00 -2.25 -3.23
C HIS A 117 -18.31 -1.26 -4.18
N ILE A 118 -19.05 -0.28 -4.69
CA ILE A 118 -18.58 0.70 -5.66
C ILE A 118 -18.93 2.08 -5.15
N GLN A 119 -17.92 2.93 -5.05
CA GLN A 119 -18.06 4.35 -4.73
C GLN A 119 -17.87 5.17 -6.00
N ARG A 120 -18.88 5.99 -6.32
CA ARG A 120 -18.83 6.92 -7.45
C ARG A 120 -18.38 8.28 -6.95
N HIS A 121 -17.43 8.87 -7.66
CA HIS A 121 -16.93 10.22 -7.38
C HIS A 121 -17.36 11.16 -8.50
N GLN A 122 -17.89 12.31 -8.16
CA GLN A 122 -18.16 13.37 -9.13
C GLN A 122 -16.83 14.03 -9.51
N ILE A 123 -16.09 13.35 -10.36
CA ILE A 123 -14.81 13.77 -10.87
C ILE A 123 -14.86 13.64 -12.39
N GLU A 124 -14.57 14.73 -13.08
CA GLU A 124 -14.25 14.68 -14.50
C GLU A 124 -12.79 14.26 -14.65
N PRO A 125 -12.51 13.13 -15.34
CA PRO A 125 -11.14 12.72 -15.55
C PRO A 125 -10.49 13.65 -16.58
N ALA A 126 -9.73 14.64 -16.11
CA ALA A 126 -8.95 15.51 -16.97
C ALA A 126 -7.83 14.70 -17.65
N GLY A 127 -8.11 14.21 -18.86
CA GLY A 127 -7.15 13.42 -19.62
C GLY A 127 -6.93 12.00 -19.06
N ALA A 128 -8.01 11.21 -18.89
CA ALA A 128 -7.91 9.80 -18.50
C ALA A 128 -6.87 9.05 -19.36
N ILE A 129 -6.05 8.24 -18.71
CA ILE A 129 -5.04 7.42 -19.37
C ILE A 129 -5.44 5.94 -19.35
N ARG A 130 -4.80 5.12 -20.20
CA ARG A 130 -4.96 3.67 -20.15
C ARG A 130 -3.76 2.99 -19.48
N ARG A 131 -4.03 2.22 -18.43
CA ARG A 131 -3.06 1.36 -17.76
C ARG A 131 -3.48 -0.09 -17.95
N ALA A 132 -2.67 -0.89 -18.66
CA ALA A 132 -3.01 -2.27 -19.06
C ALA A 132 -4.43 -2.38 -19.67
N GLY A 133 -4.80 -1.46 -20.55
CA GLY A 133 -6.12 -1.42 -21.22
C GLY A 133 -7.26 -0.82 -20.40
N ILE A 134 -7.06 -0.53 -19.11
CA ILE A 134 -8.08 0.01 -18.19
C ILE A 134 -7.97 1.53 -18.13
N SER A 135 -9.10 2.23 -18.21
CA SER A 135 -9.14 3.69 -18.07
C SER A 135 -9.02 4.11 -16.62
N VAL A 136 -8.04 4.97 -16.31
CA VAL A 136 -7.77 5.49 -14.96
C VAL A 136 -7.52 7.01 -15.01
N THR A 137 -7.75 7.69 -13.89
CA THR A 137 -7.32 9.09 -13.72
C THR A 137 -5.81 9.20 -13.83
N PRO A 138 -5.28 10.34 -14.36
CA PRO A 138 -3.82 10.56 -14.48
C PRO A 138 -3.10 10.44 -13.14
N PRO A 139 -1.81 10.05 -13.12
CA PRO A 139 -1.04 9.86 -11.90
C PRO A 139 -1.09 11.02 -10.91
N ASN A 140 -0.87 12.25 -11.38
CA ASN A 140 -0.91 13.44 -10.54
C ASN A 140 -2.30 13.66 -9.91
N GLN A 141 -3.37 13.58 -10.72
CA GLN A 141 -4.74 13.66 -10.21
C GLN A 141 -5.04 12.56 -9.21
N THR A 142 -4.64 11.31 -9.51
CA THR A 142 -4.88 10.16 -8.65
C THR A 142 -4.19 10.34 -7.28
N ALA A 143 -2.92 10.72 -7.27
CA ALA A 143 -2.17 10.93 -6.02
C ALA A 143 -2.79 12.06 -5.20
N THR A 144 -3.11 13.20 -5.83
CA THR A 144 -3.77 14.35 -5.19
C THR A 144 -5.13 13.97 -4.59
N ASP A 145 -5.98 13.27 -5.34
CA ASP A 145 -7.30 12.84 -4.89
C ASP A 145 -7.20 11.87 -3.69
N CYS A 146 -6.19 11.00 -3.65
CA CYS A 146 -5.94 10.10 -2.52
C CYS A 146 -5.42 10.86 -1.29
N LEU A 147 -4.45 11.77 -1.46
CA LEU A 147 -3.88 12.56 -0.37
C LEU A 147 -4.94 13.43 0.33
N LEU A 148 -5.89 13.99 -0.42
CA LEU A 148 -7.00 14.76 0.13
C LEU A 148 -8.03 13.91 0.91
N GLN A 149 -7.98 12.60 0.80
CA GLN A 149 -8.87 11.66 1.47
C GLN A 149 -8.20 10.88 2.61
N THR A 150 -6.91 11.14 2.87
CA THR A 150 -6.12 10.42 3.87
C THR A 150 -5.62 11.34 4.99
N GLY A 151 -5.37 10.75 6.16
CA GLY A 151 -4.57 11.38 7.20
C GLY A 151 -3.08 11.29 6.88
N PHE A 152 -2.24 11.92 7.71
CA PHE A 152 -0.79 12.00 7.48
C PHE A 152 -0.14 10.62 7.34
N ALA A 153 -0.40 9.70 8.29
CA ALA A 153 0.22 8.36 8.27
C ALA A 153 -0.22 7.51 7.07
N ASP A 154 -1.49 7.60 6.62
CA ASP A 154 -1.95 6.86 5.44
C ASP A 154 -1.62 7.55 4.11
N GLY A 155 -1.44 8.85 4.13
CA GLY A 155 -1.01 9.61 2.97
C GLY A 155 0.46 9.40 2.63
N MET A 156 1.30 9.13 3.64
CA MET A 156 2.73 8.99 3.46
C MET A 156 3.13 7.93 2.43
N PRO A 157 2.62 6.67 2.47
CA PRO A 157 2.95 5.68 1.45
C PRO A 157 2.50 6.09 0.04
N ILE A 158 1.40 6.84 -0.08
CA ILE A 158 0.94 7.35 -1.36
C ILE A 158 1.92 8.40 -1.89
N ALA A 159 2.35 9.35 -1.05
CA ALA A 159 3.29 10.40 -1.43
C ALA A 159 4.66 9.80 -1.81
N ASP A 160 5.23 8.93 -0.96
CA ASP A 160 6.52 8.29 -1.20
C ASP A 160 6.51 7.49 -2.51
N SER A 161 5.47 6.66 -2.71
CA SER A 161 5.36 5.85 -3.93
C SER A 161 5.01 6.66 -5.18
N ALA A 162 4.34 7.80 -5.04
CA ALA A 162 4.12 8.71 -6.16
C ALA A 162 5.43 9.31 -6.68
N ILE A 163 6.34 9.64 -5.76
CA ILE A 163 7.68 10.14 -6.11
C ILE A 163 8.55 8.99 -6.64
N SER A 164 8.67 7.89 -5.89
CA SER A 164 9.63 6.82 -6.21
C SER A 164 9.23 5.98 -7.42
N LYS A 165 7.93 5.65 -7.58
CA LYS A 165 7.45 4.74 -8.63
C LYS A 165 6.92 5.44 -9.87
N LEU A 166 6.37 6.65 -9.73
CA LEU A 166 5.77 7.40 -10.83
C LEU A 166 6.58 8.63 -11.24
N GLY A 167 7.66 8.96 -10.51
CA GLY A 167 8.53 10.10 -10.80
C GLY A 167 7.84 11.46 -10.67
N LEU A 168 6.77 11.56 -9.86
CA LEU A 168 6.07 12.81 -9.66
C LEU A 168 6.88 13.74 -8.76
N ALA A 169 7.02 15.00 -9.16
CA ALA A 169 7.69 16.00 -8.34
C ALA A 169 6.81 16.43 -7.16
N PRO A 170 7.34 16.48 -5.91
CA PRO A 170 6.58 16.93 -4.74
C PRO A 170 5.93 18.30 -4.93
N GLU A 171 6.63 19.24 -5.58
CA GLU A 171 6.17 20.59 -5.85
C GLU A 171 4.93 20.61 -6.73
N GLN A 172 4.89 19.77 -7.76
CA GLN A 172 3.72 19.62 -8.64
C GLN A 172 2.53 19.04 -7.91
N LEU A 173 2.75 18.11 -6.98
CA LEU A 173 1.70 17.55 -6.14
C LEU A 173 1.19 18.58 -5.12
N MET A 174 2.07 19.39 -4.53
CA MET A 174 1.69 20.48 -3.63
C MET A 174 0.83 21.51 -4.36
N GLU A 175 1.24 21.96 -5.53
CA GLU A 175 0.47 22.87 -6.37
C GLU A 175 -0.91 22.29 -6.71
N ALA A 176 -0.97 21.02 -7.13
CA ALA A 176 -2.23 20.35 -7.43
C ALA A 176 -3.15 20.21 -6.21
N VAL A 177 -2.60 20.01 -5.01
CA VAL A 177 -3.34 20.02 -3.74
C VAL A 177 -3.88 21.42 -3.45
N GLU A 178 -3.08 22.46 -3.58
CA GLU A 178 -3.48 23.85 -3.33
C GLU A 178 -4.59 24.31 -4.28
N GLN A 179 -4.52 23.93 -5.56
CA GLN A 179 -5.57 24.22 -6.56
C GLN A 179 -6.94 23.60 -6.21
N ARG A 180 -6.97 22.58 -5.33
CA ARG A 180 -8.21 21.96 -4.82
C ARG A 180 -8.72 22.60 -3.53
N ALA A 181 -8.08 23.68 -3.04
CA ALA A 181 -8.46 24.34 -1.80
C ALA A 181 -9.85 24.98 -1.90
N THR A 182 -10.68 24.69 -0.92
CA THR A 182 -12.01 25.29 -0.74
C THR A 182 -12.22 25.61 0.74
N ALA A 183 -13.19 26.44 1.07
CA ALA A 183 -13.52 26.77 2.47
C ALA A 183 -13.89 25.53 3.33
N ARG A 184 -14.26 24.42 2.68
CA ARG A 184 -14.75 23.20 3.37
C ARG A 184 -13.69 22.11 3.55
N ASN A 185 -12.55 22.17 2.85
CA ASN A 185 -11.53 21.13 2.89
C ASN A 185 -10.16 21.58 3.42
N GLY A 186 -10.11 22.72 4.10
CA GLY A 186 -8.87 23.29 4.62
C GLY A 186 -8.01 22.34 5.45
N ARG A 187 -8.65 21.48 6.29
CA ARG A 187 -7.93 20.44 7.06
C ARG A 187 -7.27 19.41 6.14
N ALA A 188 -8.01 18.89 5.16
CA ALA A 188 -7.47 17.91 4.20
C ALA A 188 -6.29 18.47 3.39
N ILE A 189 -6.40 19.74 2.96
CA ILE A 189 -5.31 20.46 2.26
C ILE A 189 -4.07 20.55 3.15
N ARG A 190 -4.21 21.03 4.40
CA ARG A 190 -3.07 21.14 5.33
C ARG A 190 -2.41 19.79 5.60
N THR A 191 -3.22 18.74 5.81
CA THR A 191 -2.71 17.39 6.00
C THR A 191 -1.96 16.88 4.77
N ALA A 192 -2.51 17.04 3.56
CA ALA A 192 -1.88 16.61 2.32
C ALA A 192 -0.56 17.37 2.06
N LEU A 193 -0.53 18.69 2.27
CA LEU A 193 0.68 19.49 2.15
C LEU A 193 1.73 19.11 3.19
N ALA A 194 1.33 18.84 4.43
CA ALA A 194 2.23 18.34 5.46
C ALA A 194 2.82 16.98 5.04
N THR A 195 1.98 16.05 4.55
CA THR A 195 2.44 14.74 4.06
C THR A 195 3.49 14.89 2.95
N LEU A 196 3.23 15.76 1.98
CA LEU A 196 4.15 16.00 0.85
C LEU A 196 5.48 16.62 1.28
N ARG A 197 5.49 17.49 2.31
CA ARG A 197 6.73 18.06 2.86
C ARG A 197 7.64 17.02 3.50
N TYR A 198 7.06 15.94 4.01
CA TYR A 198 7.79 14.82 4.62
C TYR A 198 7.95 13.62 3.68
N ALA A 199 7.47 13.71 2.44
CA ALA A 199 7.58 12.61 1.48
C ALA A 199 9.04 12.33 1.11
N ASP A 200 9.38 11.04 1.00
CA ASP A 200 10.75 10.59 0.73
C ASP A 200 10.73 9.35 -0.18
N ALA A 201 11.38 9.46 -1.32
CA ALA A 201 11.45 8.38 -2.31
C ALA A 201 12.26 7.17 -1.87
N ARG A 202 13.04 7.27 -0.77
CA ARG A 202 13.87 6.19 -0.24
C ARG A 202 13.08 5.12 0.49
N ALA A 203 11.84 5.38 0.93
CA ALA A 203 11.01 4.34 1.53
C ALA A 203 10.71 3.23 0.52
N GLU A 204 11.07 1.98 0.85
CA GLU A 204 10.94 0.84 -0.07
C GLU A 204 9.57 0.17 -0.01
N SER A 205 8.84 0.37 1.08
CA SER A 205 7.50 -0.20 1.28
C SER A 205 6.53 0.79 1.91
N GLY A 206 5.24 0.57 1.66
CA GLY A 206 4.19 1.34 2.33
C GLY A 206 4.18 1.17 3.85
N GLY A 207 4.67 0.02 4.34
CA GLY A 207 4.84 -0.21 5.79
C GLY A 207 5.88 0.70 6.41
N GLU A 208 7.03 0.85 5.77
CA GLU A 208 8.10 1.78 6.20
C GLU A 208 7.61 3.23 6.17
N SER A 209 6.89 3.62 5.12
CA SER A 209 6.29 4.96 5.02
C SER A 209 5.35 5.25 6.19
N VAL A 210 4.45 4.30 6.54
CA VAL A 210 3.54 4.44 7.69
C VAL A 210 4.32 4.50 9.00
N ALA A 211 5.34 3.64 9.18
CA ALA A 211 6.17 3.63 10.39
C ALA A 211 6.88 4.98 10.57
N ARG A 212 7.49 5.50 9.51
CA ARG A 212 8.12 6.81 9.49
C ARG A 212 7.13 7.93 9.83
N ALA A 213 5.93 7.90 9.27
CA ALA A 213 4.91 8.89 9.58
C ALA A 213 4.54 8.89 11.07
N VAL A 214 4.31 7.72 11.67
CA VAL A 214 4.02 7.59 13.11
C VAL A 214 5.20 8.07 13.96
N MET A 215 6.44 7.79 13.55
CA MET A 215 7.64 8.31 14.23
C MET A 215 7.70 9.84 14.19
N ILE A 216 7.39 10.45 13.05
CA ILE A 216 7.31 11.91 12.89
C ILE A 216 6.23 12.49 13.80
N GLU A 217 5.00 11.93 13.76
CA GLU A 217 3.88 12.38 14.58
C GLU A 217 4.14 12.27 16.09
N THR A 218 5.01 11.35 16.51
CA THR A 218 5.35 11.12 17.91
C THR A 218 6.67 11.79 18.34
N GLY A 219 7.34 12.52 17.44
CA GLY A 219 8.58 13.22 17.72
C GLY A 219 9.83 12.34 17.74
N PHE A 220 9.78 11.19 17.08
CA PHE A 220 10.90 10.24 16.95
C PHE A 220 11.31 10.05 15.48
N ALA A 221 11.21 11.10 14.67
CA ALA A 221 11.63 11.04 13.27
C ALA A 221 13.04 10.43 13.13
N PRO A 222 13.24 9.48 12.20
CA PRO A 222 14.58 8.97 11.94
C PRO A 222 15.44 10.02 11.25
N ASP A 223 16.74 10.03 11.56
CA ASP A 223 17.71 10.92 10.91
C ASP A 223 18.05 10.42 9.50
N TRP A 224 18.04 9.10 9.31
CA TRP A 224 18.28 8.47 8.01
C TRP A 224 17.27 7.38 7.70
N LEU A 225 16.96 7.27 6.40
CA LEU A 225 16.24 6.15 5.80
C LEU A 225 17.22 5.33 4.98
N GLN A 226 17.02 4.02 4.94
CA GLN A 226 17.83 3.08 4.16
C GLN A 226 19.32 3.28 4.45
N TYR A 227 19.66 3.26 5.75
CA TYR A 227 21.02 3.53 6.20
C TYR A 227 21.94 2.36 5.86
N GLU A 228 23.04 2.66 5.17
CA GLU A 228 24.00 1.66 4.70
C GLU A 228 25.24 1.60 5.59
N LEU A 229 25.62 0.39 5.96
CA LEU A 229 26.86 0.04 6.64
C LEU A 229 27.66 -0.90 5.76
N THR A 230 28.98 -0.76 5.76
CA THR A 230 29.86 -1.71 5.05
C THR A 230 29.79 -3.06 5.75
N ASP A 231 29.54 -4.17 5.02
CA ASP A 231 29.63 -5.50 5.63
C ASP A 231 31.08 -5.77 6.07
N PRO A 232 31.33 -6.13 7.34
CA PRO A 232 32.69 -6.40 7.85
C PRO A 232 33.43 -7.51 7.14
N PHE A 233 32.70 -8.44 6.47
CA PHE A 233 33.27 -9.61 5.79
C PHE A 233 33.18 -9.52 4.27
N ASP A 234 32.35 -8.61 3.72
CA ASP A 234 32.18 -8.42 2.28
C ASP A 234 31.84 -6.95 1.95
N SER A 235 32.88 -6.15 1.77
CA SER A 235 32.72 -4.71 1.50
C SER A 235 31.97 -4.40 0.19
N ALA A 236 31.80 -5.39 -0.69
CA ALA A 236 31.04 -5.25 -1.94
C ALA A 236 29.52 -5.36 -1.70
N LYS A 237 29.09 -5.81 -0.53
CA LYS A 237 27.67 -6.02 -0.19
C LYS A 237 27.32 -5.23 1.08
N PRO A 238 26.97 -3.94 1.00
CA PRO A 238 26.59 -3.17 2.17
C PRO A 238 25.37 -3.79 2.85
N ILE A 239 25.34 -3.68 4.18
CA ILE A 239 24.18 -4.03 5.01
C ILE A 239 23.35 -2.77 5.16
N ARG A 240 22.06 -2.85 4.84
CA ARG A 240 21.14 -1.72 4.90
C ARG A 240 20.06 -1.95 5.94
N THR A 241 19.72 -0.90 6.69
CA THR A 241 18.62 -0.88 7.66
C THR A 241 17.58 0.17 7.27
N ASP A 242 16.30 -0.07 7.57
CA ASP A 242 15.20 0.80 7.13
C ASP A 242 15.30 2.21 7.72
N PHE A 243 15.76 2.30 8.99
CA PHE A 243 15.85 3.54 9.76
C PHE A 243 17.16 3.60 10.56
N ALA A 244 17.66 4.81 10.78
CA ALA A 244 18.73 5.03 11.75
C ALA A 244 18.52 6.36 12.47
N TRP A 245 18.93 6.41 13.74
CA TRP A 245 18.93 7.59 14.61
C TRP A 245 20.31 7.83 15.18
N GLU A 246 20.75 9.07 15.17
CA GLU A 246 21.95 9.49 15.90
C GLU A 246 21.60 9.70 17.37
N ARG A 247 22.38 9.05 18.23
CA ARG A 247 22.37 9.27 19.68
C ARG A 247 23.51 10.21 20.07
N GLN A 248 23.58 10.55 21.36
CA GLN A 248 24.69 11.33 21.87
C GLN A 248 26.04 10.66 21.54
N ALA A 249 27.07 11.47 21.27
CA ALA A 249 28.43 11.04 20.95
C ALA A 249 28.61 10.25 19.64
N ARG A 250 27.72 10.45 18.63
CA ARG A 250 27.76 9.78 17.32
C ARG A 250 27.45 8.27 17.39
N GLU A 251 26.83 7.80 18.47
CA GLU A 251 26.32 6.46 18.52
C GLU A 251 25.04 6.36 17.68
N LEU A 252 24.89 5.27 16.92
CA LEU A 252 23.70 5.02 16.15
C LEU A 252 22.76 4.02 16.85
N THR A 253 21.46 4.20 16.66
CA THR A 253 20.47 3.13 16.83
C THR A 253 19.90 2.83 15.46
N LEU A 254 19.94 1.56 15.08
CA LEU A 254 19.41 1.06 13.81
C LEU A 254 17.98 0.56 14.00
N GLY A 255 17.14 0.66 12.98
CA GLY A 255 15.76 0.22 13.05
C GLY A 255 15.31 -0.54 11.83
N GLU A 256 14.52 -1.57 12.04
CA GLU A 256 13.92 -2.38 10.98
C GLU A 256 12.45 -2.65 11.25
N LEU A 257 11.65 -2.52 10.20
CA LEU A 257 10.25 -2.94 10.21
C LEU A 257 10.15 -4.41 9.83
N ASP A 258 9.80 -5.27 10.80
CA ASP A 258 9.55 -6.68 10.54
C ASP A 258 8.27 -6.88 9.73
N GLY A 259 8.43 -7.21 8.46
CA GLY A 259 7.33 -7.62 7.59
C GLY A 259 7.05 -9.11 7.74
N LEU A 260 5.93 -9.49 8.35
CA LEU A 260 5.45 -10.88 8.38
C LEU A 260 5.33 -11.53 6.98
N ILE A 261 5.28 -10.73 5.94
CA ILE A 261 5.11 -11.15 4.54
C ILE A 261 6.42 -11.66 3.93
N LYS A 262 7.59 -11.25 4.44
CA LYS A 262 8.90 -11.63 3.86
C LYS A 262 9.15 -13.14 3.83
N TYR A 263 8.48 -13.92 4.66
CA TYR A 263 8.67 -15.38 4.76
C TYR A 263 7.59 -16.20 4.07
N THR A 264 6.50 -15.60 3.61
CA THR A 264 5.38 -16.30 2.97
C THR A 264 5.25 -16.02 1.48
N ASP A 265 5.88 -14.97 0.97
CA ASP A 265 5.82 -14.60 -0.44
C ASP A 265 6.98 -15.24 -1.22
N GLN A 266 6.68 -16.24 -2.05
CA GLN A 266 7.66 -16.94 -2.89
C GLN A 266 8.42 -16.00 -3.84
N THR A 267 7.82 -14.87 -4.22
CA THR A 267 8.48 -13.89 -5.09
C THR A 267 9.59 -13.13 -4.36
N MET A 268 9.47 -12.93 -3.06
CA MET A 268 10.49 -12.29 -2.21
C MET A 268 11.63 -13.24 -1.82
N LEU A 269 11.41 -14.55 -1.88
CA LEU A 269 12.45 -15.54 -1.60
C LEU A 269 13.52 -15.66 -2.71
N ALA A 270 13.32 -15.00 -3.86
CA ALA A 270 14.27 -15.00 -4.98
C ALA A 270 14.82 -16.41 -5.33
N GLY A 271 13.97 -17.43 -5.24
CA GLY A 271 14.34 -18.83 -5.51
C GLY A 271 15.02 -19.56 -4.33
N ARG A 272 15.15 -18.92 -3.14
CA ARG A 272 15.69 -19.54 -1.93
C ARG A 272 14.58 -20.22 -1.14
N THR A 273 14.95 -21.22 -0.35
CA THR A 273 14.06 -21.79 0.64
C THR A 273 13.88 -20.84 1.83
N THR A 274 12.78 -20.97 2.56
CA THR A 274 12.55 -20.21 3.82
C THR A 274 13.70 -20.41 4.83
N ALA A 275 14.28 -21.61 4.88
CA ALA A 275 15.41 -21.91 5.76
C ALA A 275 16.68 -21.13 5.35
N GLU A 276 16.99 -21.08 4.06
CA GLU A 276 18.14 -20.32 3.54
C GLU A 276 17.98 -18.82 3.77
N ALA A 277 16.76 -18.29 3.61
CA ALA A 277 16.46 -16.89 3.89
C ALA A 277 16.66 -16.54 5.38
N LEU A 278 16.22 -17.42 6.29
CA LEU A 278 16.43 -17.26 7.74
C LEU A 278 17.90 -17.33 8.14
N VAL A 279 18.68 -18.23 7.52
CA VAL A 279 20.13 -18.32 7.78
C VAL A 279 20.83 -17.04 7.32
N ALA A 280 20.52 -16.56 6.11
CA ALA A 280 21.09 -15.33 5.58
C ALA A 280 20.75 -14.12 6.46
N GLU A 281 19.52 -14.05 6.96
CA GLU A 281 19.10 -12.98 7.87
C GLU A 281 19.85 -13.02 9.21
N ARG A 282 20.01 -14.18 9.81
CA ARG A 282 20.81 -14.34 11.03
C ARG A 282 22.28 -13.98 10.84
N GLN A 283 22.87 -14.31 9.68
CA GLN A 283 24.23 -13.90 9.35
C GLN A 283 24.33 -12.39 9.23
N ARG A 284 23.40 -11.75 8.55
CA ARG A 284 23.31 -10.29 8.42
C ARG A 284 23.21 -9.60 9.80
N GLU A 285 22.39 -10.13 10.70
CA GLU A 285 22.30 -9.63 12.09
C GLU A 285 23.61 -9.80 12.85
N ALA A 286 24.26 -10.95 12.73
CA ALA A 286 25.56 -11.18 13.37
C ALA A 286 26.62 -10.19 12.86
N HIS A 287 26.64 -9.90 11.57
CA HIS A 287 27.55 -8.91 10.98
C HIS A 287 27.23 -7.49 11.50
N LEU A 288 25.95 -7.10 11.58
CA LEU A 288 25.52 -5.82 12.16
C LEU A 288 25.94 -5.67 13.63
N SER A 289 25.90 -6.75 14.40
CA SER A 289 26.23 -6.74 15.83
C SER A 289 27.68 -6.35 16.09
N LEU A 290 28.60 -6.57 15.14
CA LEU A 290 30.01 -6.21 15.25
C LEU A 290 30.25 -4.69 15.30
N TYR A 291 29.29 -3.89 14.82
CA TYR A 291 29.35 -2.43 14.93
C TYR A 291 29.00 -1.90 16.33
N GLY A 292 28.45 -2.76 17.20
CA GLY A 292 28.02 -2.36 18.54
C GLY A 292 26.80 -1.43 18.56
N HIS A 293 26.15 -1.20 17.42
CA HIS A 293 24.93 -0.39 17.34
C HIS A 293 23.71 -1.20 17.74
N PRO A 294 22.85 -0.71 18.66
CA PRO A 294 21.57 -1.34 18.94
C PRO A 294 20.71 -1.46 17.69
N LEU A 295 20.18 -2.66 17.42
CA LEU A 295 19.22 -2.91 16.36
C LEU A 295 17.82 -3.05 16.96
N LEU A 296 16.93 -2.13 16.62
CA LEU A 296 15.55 -2.10 17.06
C LEU A 296 14.63 -2.67 15.97
N ARG A 297 13.96 -3.79 16.27
CA ARG A 297 12.95 -4.35 15.39
C ARG A 297 11.55 -4.04 15.91
N PHE A 298 10.64 -3.69 15.01
CA PHE A 298 9.25 -3.41 15.34
C PHE A 298 8.32 -3.90 14.24
N THR A 299 7.12 -4.27 14.64
CA THR A 299 6.09 -4.83 13.77
C THR A 299 5.06 -3.78 13.39
N MET A 300 4.29 -4.03 12.34
CA MET A 300 3.16 -3.17 11.97
C MET A 300 2.09 -3.07 13.08
N ASN A 301 1.98 -4.04 13.97
CA ASN A 301 1.06 -3.94 15.12
C ASN A 301 1.54 -2.90 16.13
N GLU A 302 2.86 -2.83 16.39
CA GLU A 302 3.46 -1.79 17.24
C GLU A 302 3.36 -0.41 16.58
N VAL A 303 3.59 -0.33 15.26
CA VAL A 303 3.42 0.91 14.49
C VAL A 303 2.00 1.44 14.57
N ARG A 304 0.98 0.58 14.46
CA ARG A 304 -0.44 0.98 14.58
C ARG A 304 -0.81 1.48 15.97
N SER A 305 -0.03 1.16 16.98
CA SER A 305 -0.16 1.69 18.33
C SER A 305 0.95 2.72 18.59
N ALA A 306 0.70 3.97 18.21
CA ALA A 306 1.68 5.06 18.30
C ALA A 306 2.36 5.14 19.68
N GLY A 307 1.62 4.92 20.77
CA GLY A 307 2.16 4.89 22.13
C GLY A 307 3.10 3.71 22.38
N MET A 308 2.87 2.54 21.78
CA MET A 308 3.77 1.38 21.90
C MET A 308 5.08 1.64 21.16
N LEU A 309 5.00 2.13 19.92
CA LEU A 309 6.19 2.45 19.14
C LEU A 309 7.01 3.55 19.82
N ALA A 310 6.39 4.66 20.24
CA ALA A 310 7.06 5.76 20.95
C ALA A 310 7.77 5.28 22.22
N LYS A 311 7.10 4.47 23.05
CA LYS A 311 7.71 3.87 24.25
C LYS A 311 8.93 3.01 23.91
N LYS A 312 8.84 2.22 22.84
CA LYS A 312 9.95 1.35 22.39
C LYS A 312 11.15 2.17 21.93
N LEU A 313 10.91 3.22 21.14
CA LEU A 313 11.96 4.16 20.67
C LEU A 313 12.61 4.89 21.84
N GLN A 314 11.81 5.39 22.78
CA GLN A 314 12.31 6.04 24.00
C GLN A 314 13.16 5.07 24.87
N THR A 315 12.70 3.82 25.03
CA THR A 315 13.44 2.78 25.79
C THR A 315 14.78 2.45 25.12
N ALA A 316 14.84 2.51 23.79
CA ALA A 316 16.09 2.35 23.03
C ALA A 316 17.02 3.58 23.12
N GLY A 317 16.65 4.61 23.87
CA GLY A 317 17.46 5.82 24.11
C GLY A 317 17.40 6.84 22.96
N ILE A 318 16.42 6.71 22.06
CA ILE A 318 16.17 7.70 21.02
C ILE A 318 15.51 8.92 21.68
N ARG A 319 16.07 10.10 21.42
CA ARG A 319 15.55 11.34 22.00
C ARG A 319 14.29 11.79 21.26
N GLN A 320 13.25 12.06 22.01
CA GLN A 320 12.06 12.71 21.46
C GLN A 320 12.38 14.17 21.13
N THR A 321 12.10 14.58 19.92
CA THR A 321 12.18 15.97 19.45
C THR A 321 10.84 16.68 19.63
N ALA A 322 10.82 18.00 19.43
CA ALA A 322 9.56 18.75 19.41
C ALA A 322 8.62 18.18 18.33
N LEU A 323 7.33 18.06 18.67
CA LEU A 323 6.32 17.65 17.71
C LEU A 323 6.22 18.68 16.58
N PRO A 324 5.96 18.22 15.35
CA PRO A 324 5.76 19.13 14.23
C PRO A 324 4.62 20.12 14.50
N THR A 325 4.86 21.41 14.27
CA THR A 325 3.88 22.47 14.56
C THR A 325 2.57 22.33 13.79
N TRP A 326 2.61 21.73 12.60
CA TRP A 326 1.43 21.50 11.79
C TRP A 326 0.43 20.51 12.42
N LEU A 327 0.84 19.70 13.39
CA LEU A 327 -0.08 18.84 14.14
C LEU A 327 -1.11 19.67 14.91
N ASN A 328 -0.69 20.80 15.48
CA ASN A 328 -1.59 21.72 16.19
C ASN A 328 -2.61 22.37 15.24
N ASP A 329 -2.22 22.58 13.97
CA ASP A 329 -3.07 23.19 12.93
C ASP A 329 -4.12 22.22 12.36
N ILE A 330 -3.93 20.91 12.58
CA ILE A 330 -4.87 19.87 12.13
C ILE A 330 -5.93 19.56 13.18
N GLU A 331 -5.64 19.77 14.45
CA GLU A 331 -6.60 19.54 15.56
C GLU A 331 -7.66 20.65 15.70
N LEU A 332 -7.43 21.82 15.11
CA LEU A 332 -8.37 22.94 15.03
C LEU A 332 -9.20 22.88 13.74
#